data_64fd006d31ff8d3c2029279ac72cc84e
#
_entry.id   64fd006d31ff8d3c2029279ac72cc84e
#
_cell.length_a   1.000
_cell.length_b   1.000
_cell.length_c   1.000
_cell.angle_alpha   90.00
_cell.angle_beta   90.00
_cell.angle_gamma   90.00
#
_symmetry.space_group_name_H-M   'P 1'
#
loop_
_entity.id
_entity.type
_entity.pdbx_description
1 polymer ?
#
loop_
_entity_poly.entity_id
_entity_poly.type
_entity_poly.pdbx_seq_one_letter_code
_entity_poly.pdbx_strand_id
1 'polypeptide(L)'
;MAKDIAAFEAQDKANPPPQHALLLSGASSLRMWKNVDEAMKPYPVINRGFGGSYTTEVLGYMDRITLPYHPRVVVFHCGGNDVNAGDPAEAPLGRIREYVKRLRKDNPDTAVVFMATTRAPSRKAKWPELDKFNAGLAAYC
;
A
#
# COMPACT_ATOMS: atom_id res chain seq x y z
N MET A 1 13.52 -3.98 -5.22
CA MET A 1 12.76 -3.61 -4.02
C MET A 1 13.58 -2.87 -2.98
N ALA A 2 14.61 -3.49 -2.43
CA ALA A 2 15.49 -2.81 -1.48
C ALA A 2 16.07 -1.50 -2.02
N LYS A 3 16.31 -1.44 -3.32
CA LYS A 3 16.78 -0.24 -4.03
C LYS A 3 15.74 0.88 -3.99
N ASP A 4 14.47 0.56 -4.17
CA ASP A 4 13.39 1.54 -4.09
C ASP A 4 13.25 2.09 -2.67
N ILE A 5 13.35 1.22 -1.67
CA ILE A 5 13.29 1.61 -0.26
C ILE A 5 14.46 2.53 0.11
N ALA A 6 15.67 2.17 -0.30
CA ALA A 6 16.85 3.00 -0.08
C ALA A 6 16.74 4.38 -0.76
N ALA A 7 16.13 4.40 -1.95
CA ALA A 7 15.88 5.66 -2.66
C ALA A 7 14.89 6.55 -1.91
N PHE A 8 13.83 5.97 -1.35
CA PHE A 8 12.88 6.71 -0.51
C PHE A 8 13.56 7.29 0.72
N GLU A 9 14.38 6.51 1.40
CA GLU A 9 15.11 6.98 2.59
C GLU A 9 16.09 8.09 2.27
N ALA A 10 16.81 7.97 1.14
CA ALA A 10 17.72 9.01 0.69
C ALA A 10 16.98 10.31 0.35
N GLN A 11 15.84 10.19 -0.32
CA GLN A 11 14.97 11.32 -0.65
C GLN A 11 14.46 12.00 0.61
N ASP A 12 14.01 11.23 1.60
CA ASP A 12 13.50 11.76 2.86
C ASP A 12 14.59 12.46 3.67
N LYS A 13 15.82 11.94 3.61
CA LYS A 13 16.95 12.55 4.29
C LYS A 13 17.32 13.90 3.68
N ALA A 14 17.29 13.99 2.35
CA ALA A 14 17.59 15.21 1.61
C ALA A 14 16.45 16.24 1.73
N ASN A 15 15.21 15.79 1.81
CA ASN A 15 14.01 16.62 1.82
C ASN A 15 12.95 15.98 2.69
N PRO A 16 12.97 16.20 4.03
CA PRO A 16 12.07 15.55 4.96
C PRO A 16 10.61 15.76 4.57
N PRO A 17 9.82 14.68 4.48
CA PRO A 17 8.41 14.79 4.12
C PRO A 17 7.58 15.39 5.26
N PRO A 18 6.42 15.98 4.95
CA PRO A 18 5.53 16.52 5.97
C PRO A 18 4.97 15.40 6.86
N GLN A 19 4.79 15.70 8.13
CA GLN A 19 4.07 14.83 9.05
C GLN A 19 2.56 14.96 8.83
N HIS A 20 1.81 13.91 9.14
CA HIS A 20 0.35 13.89 9.02
C HIS A 20 -0.17 14.12 7.60
N ALA A 21 0.63 13.71 6.59
CA ALA A 21 0.23 13.75 5.19
C ALA A 21 -0.63 12.54 4.81
N LEU A 22 -1.16 12.55 3.59
CA LEU A 22 -1.77 11.39 2.96
C LEU A 22 -0.65 10.52 2.40
N LEU A 23 -0.60 9.25 2.80
CA LEU A 23 0.43 8.31 2.36
C LEU A 23 -0.18 7.29 1.39
N LEU A 24 0.43 7.15 0.22
CA LEU A 24 0.13 6.07 -0.71
C LEU A 24 1.09 4.91 -0.43
N SER A 25 0.55 3.77 -0.03
CA SER A 25 1.33 2.59 0.36
C SER A 25 0.90 1.38 -0.47
N GLY A 26 1.85 0.73 -1.13
CA GLY A 26 1.56 -0.49 -1.87
C GLY A 26 2.33 -0.65 -3.17
N ALA A 27 1.66 -1.19 -4.17
CA ALA A 27 2.28 -1.73 -5.37
C ALA A 27 2.49 -0.70 -6.50
N SER A 28 2.89 -1.21 -7.66
CA SER A 28 3.28 -0.42 -8.84
C SER A 28 2.21 0.53 -9.36
N SER A 29 0.93 0.20 -9.19
CA SER A 29 -0.16 1.08 -9.61
C SER A 29 -0.07 2.47 -8.97
N LEU A 30 0.29 2.51 -7.68
CA LEU A 30 0.50 3.77 -6.97
C LEU A 30 1.78 4.47 -7.43
N ARG A 31 2.85 3.71 -7.62
CA ARG A 31 4.12 4.24 -8.13
C ARG A 31 3.93 4.95 -9.48
N MET A 32 3.07 4.42 -10.33
CA MET A 32 2.81 4.95 -11.66
C MET A 32 1.92 6.19 -11.67
N TRP A 33 1.31 6.53 -10.58
CA TRP A 33 0.48 7.75 -10.47
C TRP A 33 1.36 8.99 -10.27
N LYS A 34 1.95 9.46 -11.37
CA LYS A 34 2.99 10.50 -11.36
C LYS A 34 2.51 11.88 -10.94
N ASN A 35 1.25 12.21 -11.24
CA ASN A 35 0.68 13.52 -10.93
C ASN A 35 -0.22 13.52 -9.68
N VAL A 36 0.01 12.57 -8.77
CA VAL A 36 -0.83 12.45 -7.56
C VAL A 36 -0.78 13.70 -6.69
N ASP A 37 0.38 14.35 -6.61
CA ASP A 37 0.53 15.59 -5.83
C ASP A 37 -0.41 16.68 -6.34
N GLU A 38 -0.48 16.82 -7.66
CA GLU A 38 -1.35 17.78 -8.32
C GLU A 38 -2.81 17.41 -8.16
N ALA A 39 -3.14 16.13 -8.36
CA ALA A 39 -4.50 15.61 -8.26
C ALA A 39 -5.10 15.74 -6.87
N MET A 40 -4.26 15.68 -5.84
CA MET A 40 -4.69 15.68 -4.45
C MET A 40 -4.58 17.05 -3.77
N LYS A 41 -4.15 18.09 -4.49
CA LYS A 41 -4.08 19.45 -3.93
C LYS A 41 -5.44 19.84 -3.31
N PRO A 42 -5.45 20.56 -2.18
CA PRO A 42 -4.30 21.14 -1.44
C PRO A 42 -3.65 20.20 -0.41
N TYR A 43 -3.99 18.92 -0.39
CA TYR A 43 -3.50 17.98 0.61
C TYR A 43 -2.07 17.55 0.30
N PRO A 44 -1.14 17.57 1.28
CA PRO A 44 0.20 17.02 1.08
C PRO A 44 0.12 15.49 0.93
N VAL A 45 0.87 14.96 -0.03
CA VAL A 45 0.87 13.54 -0.37
C VAL A 45 2.30 13.00 -0.35
N ILE A 46 2.47 11.81 0.21
CA ILE A 46 3.72 11.04 0.15
C ILE A 46 3.41 9.76 -0.60
N ASN A 47 4.07 9.52 -1.72
CA ASN A 47 3.90 8.29 -2.50
C ASN A 47 5.06 7.32 -2.21
N ARG A 48 4.73 6.18 -1.62
CA ARG A 48 5.68 5.10 -1.31
C ARG A 48 5.28 3.78 -1.97
N GLY A 49 4.58 3.87 -3.09
CA GLY A 49 4.34 2.71 -3.95
C GLY A 49 5.62 2.25 -4.64
N PHE A 50 5.85 0.95 -4.74
CA PHE A 50 7.01 0.40 -5.42
C PHE A 50 6.66 -0.83 -6.25
N GLY A 51 7.44 -1.04 -7.33
CA GLY A 51 7.12 -2.04 -8.35
C GLY A 51 7.28 -3.47 -7.87
N GLY A 52 6.38 -4.35 -8.34
CA GLY A 52 6.45 -5.79 -8.10
C GLY A 52 6.25 -6.21 -6.65
N SER A 53 5.75 -5.33 -5.80
CA SER A 53 5.62 -5.62 -4.38
C SER A 53 4.47 -6.57 -4.07
N TYR A 54 4.72 -7.44 -3.11
CA TYR A 54 3.72 -8.29 -2.47
C TYR A 54 3.37 -7.72 -1.10
N THR A 55 2.31 -8.22 -0.50
CA THR A 55 1.92 -7.78 0.85
C THR A 55 2.99 -8.07 1.90
N THR A 56 3.81 -9.11 1.69
CA THR A 56 4.96 -9.42 2.54
C THR A 56 5.98 -8.29 2.58
N GLU A 57 6.30 -7.70 1.43
CA GLU A 57 7.28 -6.61 1.36
C GLU A 57 6.70 -5.31 1.93
N VAL A 58 5.46 -5.00 1.61
CA VAL A 58 4.80 -3.80 2.14
C VAL A 58 4.74 -3.85 3.67
N LEU A 59 4.38 -5.01 4.23
CA LEU A 59 4.38 -5.24 5.66
C LEU A 59 5.79 -5.18 6.24
N GLY A 60 6.76 -5.81 5.57
CA GLY A 60 8.14 -5.88 6.04
C GLY A 60 8.87 -4.55 6.09
N TYR A 61 8.54 -3.64 5.17
CA TYR A 61 9.18 -2.32 5.09
C TYR A 61 8.42 -1.21 5.81
N MET A 62 7.30 -1.51 6.47
CA MET A 62 6.46 -0.44 7.04
C MET A 62 7.15 0.39 8.12
N ASP A 63 8.13 -0.18 8.84
CA ASP A 63 8.93 0.55 9.81
C ASP A 63 9.79 1.64 9.17
N ARG A 64 10.08 1.51 7.89
CA ARG A 64 10.95 2.42 7.14
C ARG A 64 10.19 3.39 6.26
N ILE A 65 9.07 2.96 5.66
CA ILE A 65 8.36 3.74 4.64
C ILE A 65 6.89 4.04 4.98
N THR A 66 6.44 3.75 6.18
CA THR A 66 5.07 4.02 6.61
C THR A 66 5.02 4.68 7.99
N LEU A 67 5.48 3.98 9.01
CA LEU A 67 5.34 4.45 10.41
C LEU A 67 6.05 5.78 10.70
N PRO A 68 7.27 6.03 10.17
CA PRO A 68 7.98 7.27 10.47
C PRO A 68 7.26 8.55 10.04
N TYR A 69 6.34 8.44 9.08
CA TYR A 69 5.61 9.60 8.55
C TYR A 69 4.42 10.02 9.39
N HIS A 70 3.96 9.18 10.31
CA HIS A 70 2.75 9.42 11.10
C HIS A 70 1.59 9.90 10.22
N PRO A 71 1.20 9.14 9.19
CA PRO A 71 0.25 9.61 8.20
C PRO A 71 -1.14 9.82 8.79
N ARG A 72 -1.85 10.81 8.30
CA ARG A 72 -3.23 11.06 8.66
C ARG A 72 -4.16 10.06 7.99
N VAL A 73 -3.87 9.76 6.72
CA VAL A 73 -4.61 8.78 5.91
C VAL A 73 -3.60 7.93 5.16
N VAL A 74 -3.80 6.62 5.18
CA VAL A 74 -3.07 5.70 4.31
C VAL A 74 -4.04 5.20 3.23
N VAL A 75 -3.68 5.41 1.97
CA VAL A 75 -4.34 4.77 0.83
C VAL A 75 -3.53 3.54 0.47
N PHE A 76 -4.09 2.38 0.68
CA PHE A 76 -3.41 1.09 0.53
C PHE A 76 -3.88 0.38 -0.73
N HIS A 77 -2.93 -0.05 -1.54
CA HIS A 77 -3.21 -0.85 -2.75
C HIS A 77 -2.13 -1.90 -2.95
N CYS A 78 -2.41 -3.11 -2.52
CA CYS A 78 -1.53 -4.27 -2.69
C CYS A 78 -2.32 -5.56 -2.49
N GLY A 79 -1.83 -6.66 -3.02
CA GLY A 79 -2.43 -7.97 -2.87
C GLY A 79 -2.71 -8.68 -4.19
N GLY A 80 -2.87 -7.93 -5.27
CA GLY A 80 -3.08 -8.51 -6.61
C GLY A 80 -1.90 -9.38 -7.06
N ASN A 81 -0.67 -8.95 -6.79
CA ASN A 81 0.51 -9.73 -7.13
C ASN A 81 0.60 -11.03 -6.33
N ASP A 82 0.20 -11.01 -5.06
CA ASP A 82 0.15 -12.20 -4.20
C ASP A 82 -0.77 -13.26 -4.81
N VAL A 83 -1.99 -12.87 -5.16
CA VAL A 83 -2.98 -13.77 -5.77
C VAL A 83 -2.50 -14.29 -7.12
N ASN A 84 -1.92 -13.43 -7.94
CA ASN A 84 -1.39 -13.83 -9.25
C ASN A 84 -0.22 -14.80 -9.14
N ALA A 85 0.56 -14.72 -8.07
CA ALA A 85 1.65 -15.65 -7.80
C ALA A 85 1.18 -17.00 -7.27
N GLY A 86 -0.12 -17.14 -6.96
CA GLY A 86 -0.71 -18.39 -6.51
C GLY A 86 -1.19 -18.43 -5.08
N ASP A 87 -1.05 -17.33 -4.34
CA ASP A 87 -1.55 -17.27 -2.96
C ASP A 87 -3.08 -17.31 -2.93
N PRO A 88 -3.69 -18.07 -1.99
CA PRO A 88 -5.11 -17.93 -1.73
C PRO A 88 -5.41 -16.55 -1.15
N ALA A 89 -6.60 -16.03 -1.37
CA ALA A 89 -7.00 -14.69 -0.95
C ALA A 89 -6.76 -14.42 0.55
N GLU A 90 -6.92 -15.42 1.41
CA GLU A 90 -6.71 -15.28 2.87
C GLU A 90 -5.27 -14.95 3.26
N ALA A 91 -4.28 -15.32 2.45
CA ALA A 91 -2.89 -15.03 2.75
C ALA A 91 -2.59 -13.53 2.73
N PRO A 92 -2.82 -12.79 1.63
CA PRO A 92 -2.64 -11.34 1.63
C PRO A 92 -3.61 -10.62 2.58
N LEU A 93 -4.85 -11.11 2.74
CA LEU A 93 -5.80 -10.52 3.68
C LEU A 93 -5.28 -10.55 5.12
N GLY A 94 -4.70 -11.67 5.54
CA GLY A 94 -4.09 -11.80 6.87
C GLY A 94 -2.95 -10.81 7.08
N ARG A 95 -2.10 -10.61 6.06
CA ARG A 95 -0.99 -9.65 6.13
C ARG A 95 -1.49 -8.21 6.19
N ILE A 96 -2.56 -7.90 5.47
CA ILE A 96 -3.20 -6.58 5.50
C ILE A 96 -3.77 -6.29 6.89
N ARG A 97 -4.42 -7.26 7.52
CA ARG A 97 -4.89 -7.11 8.91
C ARG A 97 -3.74 -6.83 9.86
N GLU A 98 -2.62 -7.51 9.71
CA GLU A 98 -1.42 -7.27 10.51
C GLU A 98 -0.85 -5.88 10.24
N TYR A 99 -0.82 -5.44 8.99
CA TYR A 99 -0.40 -4.09 8.61
C TYR A 99 -1.24 -3.02 9.33
N VAL A 100 -2.55 -3.15 9.29
CA VAL A 100 -3.46 -2.19 9.94
C VAL A 100 -3.30 -2.23 11.46
N LYS A 101 -3.13 -3.40 12.04
CA LYS A 101 -2.92 -3.57 13.48
C LYS A 101 -1.66 -2.85 13.93
N ARG A 102 -0.55 -3.02 13.22
CA ARG A 102 0.73 -2.37 13.52
C ARG A 102 0.64 -0.86 13.31
N LEU A 103 -0.01 -0.44 12.24
CA LEU A 103 -0.23 0.98 11.94
C LEU A 103 -1.01 1.66 13.08
N ARG A 104 -2.09 1.08 13.53
CA ARG A 104 -2.94 1.63 14.58
C ARG A 104 -2.31 1.58 15.97
N LYS A 105 -1.42 0.64 16.21
CA LYS A 105 -0.64 0.60 17.45
C LYS A 105 0.28 1.82 17.56
N ASP A 106 0.89 2.20 16.44
CA ASP A 106 1.82 3.32 16.36
C ASP A 106 1.09 4.66 16.15
N ASN A 107 0.02 4.66 15.34
CA ASN A 107 -0.76 5.84 14.96
C ASN A 107 -2.26 5.52 15.06
N PRO A 108 -2.87 5.61 16.26
CA PRO A 108 -4.27 5.20 16.47
C PRO A 108 -5.29 5.97 15.63
N ASP A 109 -4.98 7.19 15.26
CA ASP A 109 -5.91 8.09 14.57
C ASP A 109 -5.81 8.00 13.03
N THR A 110 -4.90 7.18 12.50
CA THR A 110 -4.74 7.05 11.05
C THR A 110 -5.95 6.35 10.43
N ALA A 111 -6.57 7.01 9.45
CA ALA A 111 -7.60 6.39 8.62
C ALA A 111 -6.94 5.56 7.51
N VAL A 112 -7.57 4.44 7.15
CA VAL A 112 -7.07 3.58 6.07
C VAL A 112 -8.14 3.45 5.00
N VAL A 113 -7.75 3.72 3.76
CA VAL A 113 -8.59 3.57 2.58
C VAL A 113 -7.96 2.48 1.71
N PHE A 114 -8.73 1.44 1.40
CA PHE A 114 -8.27 0.37 0.53
C PHE A 114 -8.73 0.60 -0.91
N MET A 115 -7.82 0.50 -1.84
CA MET A 115 -8.15 0.44 -3.26
C MET A 115 -8.20 -1.04 -3.67
N ALA A 116 -9.33 -1.45 -4.25
CA ALA A 116 -9.50 -2.81 -4.74
C ALA A 116 -8.56 -3.10 -5.91
N THR A 117 -8.19 -4.36 -6.09
CA THR A 117 -7.41 -4.79 -7.24
C THR A 117 -8.30 -4.89 -8.47
N THR A 118 -7.72 -4.62 -9.65
CA THR A 118 -8.45 -4.69 -10.91
C THR A 118 -8.26 -6.05 -11.58
N ARG A 119 -9.27 -6.46 -12.36
CA ARG A 119 -9.17 -7.66 -13.20
C ARG A 119 -8.39 -7.32 -14.46
N ALA A 120 -7.17 -7.86 -14.59
CA ALA A 120 -6.40 -7.73 -15.82
C ALA A 120 -6.78 -8.87 -16.78
N PRO A 121 -7.03 -8.59 -18.08
CA PRO A 121 -7.39 -9.65 -19.04
C PRO A 121 -6.38 -10.78 -19.13
N SER A 122 -5.08 -10.46 -19.00
CA SER A 122 -3.99 -11.44 -19.01
C SER A 122 -3.98 -12.38 -17.81
N ARG A 123 -4.77 -12.08 -16.77
CA ARG A 123 -4.80 -12.81 -15.50
C ARG A 123 -6.17 -13.41 -15.20
N LYS A 124 -6.95 -13.71 -16.25
CA LYS A 124 -8.33 -14.18 -16.14
C LYS A 124 -8.49 -15.41 -15.26
N ALA A 125 -7.52 -16.33 -15.28
CA ALA A 125 -7.54 -17.55 -14.47
C ALA A 125 -7.53 -17.26 -12.97
N LYS A 126 -7.06 -16.08 -12.55
CA LYS A 126 -6.98 -15.68 -11.15
C LYS A 126 -8.16 -14.81 -10.68
N TRP A 127 -9.08 -14.45 -11.57
CA TRP A 127 -10.22 -13.59 -11.22
C TRP A 127 -11.06 -14.11 -10.05
N PRO A 128 -11.37 -15.43 -9.94
CA PRO A 128 -12.13 -15.91 -8.78
C PRO A 128 -11.46 -15.63 -7.44
N GLU A 129 -10.14 -15.80 -7.34
CA GLU A 129 -9.39 -15.47 -6.12
C GLU A 129 -9.27 -13.96 -5.90
N LEU A 130 -9.09 -13.17 -6.97
CA LEU A 130 -9.11 -11.72 -6.88
C LEU A 130 -10.46 -11.20 -6.35
N ASP A 131 -11.55 -11.79 -6.80
CA ASP A 131 -12.89 -11.43 -6.32
C ASP A 131 -13.06 -11.74 -4.85
N LYS A 132 -12.56 -12.88 -4.39
CA LYS A 132 -12.54 -13.24 -2.96
C LYS A 132 -11.70 -12.27 -2.15
N PHE A 133 -10.55 -11.87 -2.68
CA PHE A 133 -9.68 -10.91 -2.03
C PHE A 133 -10.38 -9.55 -1.88
N ASN A 134 -10.96 -9.02 -2.95
CA ASN A 134 -11.67 -7.74 -2.93
C ASN A 134 -12.88 -7.78 -1.99
N ALA A 135 -13.65 -8.88 -2.00
CA ALA A 135 -14.78 -9.07 -1.09
C ALA A 135 -14.31 -9.12 0.37
N GLY A 136 -13.19 -9.78 0.64
CA GLY A 136 -12.58 -9.84 1.96
C GLY A 136 -12.13 -8.48 2.46
N LEU A 137 -11.56 -7.63 1.59
CA LEU A 137 -11.21 -6.25 1.92
C LEU A 137 -12.46 -5.44 2.29
N ALA A 138 -13.50 -5.54 1.48
CA ALA A 138 -14.77 -4.84 1.73
C ALA A 138 -15.40 -5.26 3.05
N ALA A 139 -15.38 -6.55 3.36
CA ALA A 139 -15.90 -7.07 4.61
C ALA A 139 -15.07 -6.62 5.83
N TYR A 140 -13.76 -6.47 5.66
CA TYR A 140 -12.86 -6.02 6.71
C TYR A 140 -13.07 -4.54 7.06
N CYS A 141 -13.37 -3.72 6.06
CA CYS A 141 -13.72 -2.32 6.29
C CYS A 141 -15.03 -2.20 7.06
#